data_33d34326b5b8b9e031fe15c728abcb44
#
_entry.id   33d34326b5b8b9e031fe15c728abcb44
#
_cell.length_a   1.000
_cell.length_b   1.000
_cell.length_c   1.000
_cell.angle_alpha   90.00
_cell.angle_beta   90.00
_cell.angle_gamma   90.00
#
_symmetry.space_group_name_H-M   'P 1'
#
loop_
_entity.id
_entity.type
_entity.pdbx_description
1 polymer ?
#
loop_
_entity_poly.entity_id
_entity_poly.type
_entity_poly.pdbx_seq_one_letter_code
_entity_poly.pdbx_strand_id
1 'polypeptide(L)'
;MQQRWFILSVLIVITILLYLLAPVLSPFVAGALLAYISDPIADRLEAKGMGRTPAVIVVFTSLALVLVGALLLLIPQLSHQIQIVAQRIPVVIELVNNELIPLIEANLGLSIAKPDLAQITAVLAQHWQSTGSIATALISSITQSGLAIAAWLANLVLIPVVTFYLLRDWDTMVANIAELLPRNLEPKVSIWAKECDFVLGAFMKGQLVVMLVLGVIYAIGLALLGVDLALLLGLIAGLASIVPYLGVIIGILSSSVAAYVQFQDPTILLGVAAVFMVGQLLEGMVLTPKLVGDQIGLHPVAVIFAIMAGGQLFGFIGVLLALPVAAIIRVLLSHLHSGYKQSSLYHHTVDQDEPSV
;
A
#
# COMPACT_ATOMS: atom_id res chain seq x y z
N MET A 1 12.11 40.83 -2.11
CA MET A 1 12.32 39.94 -3.27
C MET A 1 13.34 38.83 -3.01
N GLN A 2 14.54 39.13 -2.48
CA GLN A 2 15.60 38.14 -2.19
C GLN A 2 15.15 36.97 -1.30
N GLN A 3 14.38 37.20 -0.26
CA GLN A 3 13.92 36.16 0.66
C GLN A 3 12.98 35.15 -0.01
N ARG A 4 12.16 35.56 -0.97
CA ARG A 4 11.28 34.64 -1.73
C ARG A 4 12.10 33.77 -2.68
N TRP A 5 13.11 34.29 -3.34
CA TRP A 5 14.03 33.52 -4.21
C TRP A 5 14.86 32.52 -3.41
N PHE A 6 15.32 32.93 -2.21
CA PHE A 6 16.04 32.03 -1.31
C PHE A 6 15.17 30.85 -0.87
N ILE A 7 13.93 31.10 -0.42
CA ILE A 7 12.98 30.04 -0.04
C ILE A 7 12.71 29.09 -1.23
N LEU A 8 12.53 29.65 -2.42
CA LEU A 8 12.26 28.87 -3.63
C LEU A 8 13.47 28.00 -4.01
N SER A 9 14.68 28.53 -3.92
CA SER A 9 15.92 27.78 -4.16
C SER A 9 16.12 26.65 -3.15
N VAL A 10 15.88 26.90 -1.87
CA VAL A 10 15.94 25.89 -0.81
C VAL A 10 14.92 24.79 -1.06
N LEU A 11 13.71 25.15 -1.45
CA LEU A 11 12.63 24.17 -1.73
C LEU A 11 12.99 23.29 -2.94
N ILE A 12 13.56 23.86 -4.01
CA ILE A 12 14.04 23.12 -5.17
C ILE A 12 15.16 22.15 -4.78
N VAL A 13 16.15 22.61 -4.01
CA VAL A 13 17.27 21.77 -3.55
C VAL A 13 16.76 20.62 -2.68
N ILE A 14 15.83 20.87 -1.75
CA ILE A 14 15.21 19.83 -0.92
C ILE A 14 14.46 18.82 -1.79
N THR A 15 13.68 19.29 -2.78
CA THR A 15 12.94 18.39 -3.68
C THR A 15 13.87 17.49 -4.50
N ILE A 16 14.95 18.05 -5.05
CA ILE A 16 15.95 17.28 -5.79
C ILE A 16 16.65 16.28 -4.86
N LEU A 17 17.00 16.69 -3.65
CA LEU A 17 17.66 15.83 -2.66
C LEU A 17 16.75 14.66 -2.25
N LEU A 18 15.47 14.93 -1.98
CA LEU A 18 14.48 13.89 -1.67
C LEU A 18 14.29 12.92 -2.83
N TYR A 19 14.28 13.42 -4.07
CA TYR A 19 14.18 12.56 -5.26
C TYR A 19 15.41 11.64 -5.41
N LEU A 20 16.61 12.18 -5.23
CA LEU A 20 17.86 11.41 -5.31
C LEU A 20 17.99 10.39 -4.17
N LEU A 21 17.49 10.72 -2.97
CA LEU A 21 17.53 9.87 -1.80
C LEU A 21 16.32 8.91 -1.70
N ALA A 22 15.35 9.00 -2.60
CA ALA A 22 14.13 8.18 -2.56
C ALA A 22 14.39 6.67 -2.34
N PRO A 23 15.37 6.02 -3.01
CA PRO A 23 15.67 4.62 -2.77
C PRO A 23 16.18 4.33 -1.35
N VAL A 24 16.96 5.25 -0.78
CA VAL A 24 17.51 5.14 0.58
C VAL A 24 16.45 5.45 1.64
N LEU A 25 15.53 6.36 1.34
CA LEU A 25 14.43 6.74 2.24
C LEU A 25 13.36 5.65 2.38
N SER A 26 13.27 4.74 1.43
CA SER A 26 12.29 3.66 1.38
C SER A 26 12.13 2.87 2.69
N PRO A 27 13.19 2.29 3.30
CA PRO A 27 13.10 1.59 4.58
C PRO A 27 12.74 2.52 5.76
N PHE A 28 13.15 3.78 5.71
CA PHE A 28 12.78 4.75 6.75
C PHE A 28 11.29 5.07 6.72
N VAL A 29 10.74 5.24 5.53
CA VAL A 29 9.30 5.46 5.35
C VAL A 29 8.49 4.23 5.76
N ALA A 30 8.93 3.02 5.38
CA ALA A 30 8.31 1.78 5.82
C ALA A 30 8.37 1.64 7.35
N GLY A 31 9.52 1.92 7.95
CA GLY A 31 9.70 1.93 9.41
C GLY A 31 8.82 2.96 10.11
N ALA A 32 8.69 4.16 9.56
CA ALA A 32 7.84 5.21 10.09
C ALA A 32 6.35 4.83 10.04
N LEU A 33 5.89 4.21 8.95
CA LEU A 33 4.52 3.69 8.84
C LEU A 33 4.23 2.62 9.88
N LEU A 34 5.15 1.65 10.04
CA LEU A 34 4.99 0.60 11.04
C LEU A 34 5.01 1.18 12.47
N ALA A 35 5.89 2.14 12.77
CA ALA A 35 5.91 2.85 14.03
C ALA A 35 4.58 3.56 14.28
N TYR A 36 4.10 4.34 13.30
CA TYR A 36 2.86 5.09 13.39
C TYR A 36 1.62 4.20 13.64
N ILE A 37 1.54 3.05 12.95
CA ILE A 37 0.45 2.09 13.13
C ILE A 37 0.53 1.44 14.52
N SER A 38 1.73 1.22 15.04
CA SER A 38 1.98 0.54 16.31
C SER A 38 1.88 1.47 17.53
N ASP A 39 2.05 2.78 17.34
CA ASP A 39 2.07 3.80 18.38
C ASP A 39 0.86 3.77 19.32
N PRO A 40 -0.41 3.70 18.85
CA PRO A 40 -1.57 3.64 19.74
C PRO A 40 -1.61 2.41 20.65
N ILE A 41 -0.86 1.35 20.30
CA ILE A 41 -0.76 0.15 21.15
C ILE A 41 0.25 0.43 22.28
N ALA A 42 1.37 1.07 21.94
CA ALA A 42 2.38 1.51 22.92
C ALA A 42 1.78 2.51 23.93
N ASP A 43 1.03 3.50 23.45
CA ASP A 43 0.34 4.49 24.30
C ASP A 43 -0.63 3.85 25.29
N ARG A 44 -1.38 2.81 24.85
CA ARG A 44 -2.28 2.09 25.75
C ARG A 44 -1.55 1.33 26.86
N LEU A 45 -0.35 0.82 26.58
CA LEU A 45 0.49 0.16 27.60
C LEU A 45 1.10 1.18 28.55
N GLU A 46 1.50 2.33 28.04
CA GLU A 46 2.00 3.46 28.81
C GLU A 46 0.92 4.03 29.73
N ALA A 47 -0.29 4.19 29.25
CA ALA A 47 -1.44 4.60 30.05
C ALA A 47 -1.79 3.62 31.20
N LYS A 48 -1.34 2.35 31.11
CA LYS A 48 -1.45 1.35 32.18
C LYS A 48 -0.29 1.40 33.17
N GLY A 49 0.61 2.39 33.07
CA GLY A 49 1.74 2.60 33.98
C GLY A 49 3.07 1.97 33.55
N MET A 50 3.15 1.47 32.32
CA MET A 50 4.40 0.96 31.77
C MET A 50 5.24 2.13 31.23
N GLY A 51 6.56 2.14 31.43
CA GLY A 51 7.41 3.15 30.79
C GLY A 51 7.44 3.01 29.26
N ARG A 52 7.75 4.09 28.52
CA ARG A 52 7.75 4.10 27.04
C ARG A 52 8.60 2.97 26.43
N THR A 53 9.86 2.83 26.85
CA THR A 53 10.77 1.82 26.30
C THR A 53 10.28 0.38 26.50
N PRO A 54 9.90 -0.09 27.71
CA PRO A 54 9.32 -1.42 27.86
C PRO A 54 7.99 -1.60 27.11
N ALA A 55 7.13 -0.58 27.00
CA ALA A 55 5.92 -0.65 26.20
C ALA A 55 6.23 -0.93 24.72
N VAL A 56 7.19 -0.20 24.16
CA VAL A 56 7.66 -0.40 22.78
C VAL A 56 8.26 -1.79 22.57
N ILE A 57 9.07 -2.29 23.51
CA ILE A 57 9.63 -3.65 23.43
C ILE A 57 8.50 -4.70 23.40
N VAL A 58 7.50 -4.56 24.25
CA VAL A 58 6.35 -5.49 24.28
C VAL A 58 5.58 -5.44 22.95
N VAL A 59 5.27 -4.24 22.46
CA VAL A 59 4.57 -4.08 21.16
C VAL A 59 5.38 -4.68 20.03
N PHE A 60 6.66 -4.37 19.95
CA PHE A 60 7.55 -4.85 18.91
C PHE A 60 7.70 -6.38 18.94
N THR A 61 7.91 -6.94 20.14
CA THR A 61 8.00 -8.40 20.33
C THR A 61 6.68 -9.09 19.98
N SER A 62 5.55 -8.53 20.40
CA SER A 62 4.22 -9.10 20.07
C SER A 62 3.96 -9.06 18.56
N LEU A 63 4.31 -7.96 17.90
CA LEU A 63 4.17 -7.83 16.44
C LEU A 63 5.05 -8.84 15.71
N ALA A 64 6.32 -9.00 16.15
CA ALA A 64 7.23 -9.99 15.61
C ALA A 64 6.72 -11.43 15.80
N LEU A 65 6.20 -11.76 16.99
CA LEU A 65 5.61 -13.07 17.27
C LEU A 65 4.37 -13.34 16.42
N VAL A 66 3.49 -12.37 16.26
CA VAL A 66 2.30 -12.48 15.39
C VAL A 66 2.73 -12.68 13.94
N LEU A 67 3.72 -11.92 13.46
CA LEU A 67 4.24 -12.04 12.09
C LEU A 67 4.89 -13.42 11.88
N VAL A 68 5.77 -13.86 12.78
CA VAL A 68 6.42 -15.17 12.70
C VAL A 68 5.38 -16.29 12.79
N GLY A 69 4.42 -16.20 13.71
CA GLY A 69 3.32 -17.16 13.83
C GLY A 69 2.47 -17.23 12.56
N ALA A 70 2.11 -16.08 11.99
CA ALA A 70 1.39 -16.01 10.71
C ALA A 70 2.19 -16.64 9.57
N LEU A 71 3.50 -16.34 9.47
CA LEU A 71 4.37 -16.95 8.46
C LEU A 71 4.48 -18.46 8.62
N LEU A 72 4.65 -18.97 9.84
CA LEU A 72 4.72 -20.41 10.12
C LEU A 72 3.43 -21.13 9.77
N LEU A 73 2.27 -20.50 9.93
CA LEU A 73 0.97 -21.07 9.57
C LEU A 73 0.69 -20.96 8.07
N LEU A 74 1.05 -19.83 7.44
CA LEU A 74 0.73 -19.56 6.04
C LEU A 74 1.72 -20.21 5.07
N ILE A 75 3.03 -20.24 5.39
CA ILE A 75 4.05 -20.77 4.47
C ILE A 75 3.77 -22.19 4.01
N PRO A 76 3.42 -23.18 4.88
CA PRO A 76 3.12 -24.54 4.44
C PRO A 76 1.92 -24.59 3.49
N GLN A 77 0.87 -23.83 3.79
CA GLN A 77 -0.33 -23.77 2.96
C GLN A 77 -0.05 -23.10 1.62
N LEU A 78 0.66 -21.97 1.63
CA LEU A 78 1.05 -21.25 0.43
C LEU A 78 2.03 -22.08 -0.43
N SER A 79 2.97 -22.80 0.18
CA SER A 79 3.92 -23.65 -0.57
C SER A 79 3.20 -24.75 -1.36
N HIS A 80 2.16 -25.37 -0.78
CA HIS A 80 1.32 -26.32 -1.49
C HIS A 80 0.57 -25.65 -2.65
N GLN A 81 -0.06 -24.49 -2.41
CA GLN A 81 -0.80 -23.76 -3.46
C GLN A 81 0.12 -23.26 -4.56
N ILE A 82 1.33 -22.81 -4.23
CA ILE A 82 2.35 -22.43 -5.18
C ILE A 82 2.77 -23.62 -6.07
N GLN A 83 2.90 -24.83 -5.52
CA GLN A 83 3.17 -26.03 -6.32
C GLN A 83 2.03 -26.33 -7.31
N ILE A 84 0.78 -26.16 -6.91
CA ILE A 84 -0.38 -26.26 -7.80
C ILE A 84 -0.28 -25.24 -8.95
N VAL A 85 0.06 -23.98 -8.65
CA VAL A 85 0.28 -22.94 -9.68
C VAL A 85 1.32 -23.41 -10.69
N ALA A 86 2.49 -23.88 -10.22
CA ALA A 86 3.55 -24.33 -11.10
C ALA A 86 3.13 -25.45 -12.05
N GLN A 87 2.34 -26.40 -11.54
CA GLN A 87 1.82 -27.51 -12.36
C GLN A 87 0.75 -27.06 -13.37
N ARG A 88 0.02 -25.97 -13.07
CA ARG A 88 -1.05 -25.44 -13.93
C ARG A 88 -0.58 -24.42 -14.96
N ILE A 89 0.62 -23.83 -14.80
CA ILE A 89 1.15 -22.85 -15.76
C ILE A 89 1.18 -23.35 -17.21
N PRO A 90 1.64 -24.57 -17.54
CA PRO A 90 1.60 -25.06 -18.92
C PRO A 90 0.18 -25.05 -19.51
N VAL A 91 -0.81 -25.47 -18.72
CA VAL A 91 -2.23 -25.50 -19.12
C VAL A 91 -2.75 -24.07 -19.38
N VAL A 92 -2.38 -23.10 -18.52
CA VAL A 92 -2.74 -21.68 -18.72
C VAL A 92 -2.15 -21.13 -20.00
N ILE A 93 -0.90 -21.46 -20.31
CA ILE A 93 -0.23 -20.99 -21.53
C ILE A 93 -0.86 -21.63 -22.79
N GLU A 94 -1.21 -22.92 -22.74
CA GLU A 94 -1.94 -23.58 -23.83
C GLU A 94 -3.31 -22.92 -24.06
N LEU A 95 -4.03 -22.60 -23.02
CA LEU A 95 -5.32 -21.91 -23.09
C LEU A 95 -5.16 -20.51 -23.70
N VAL A 96 -4.14 -19.75 -23.26
CA VAL A 96 -3.83 -18.44 -23.83
C VAL A 96 -3.51 -18.54 -25.32
N ASN A 97 -2.65 -19.48 -25.70
CA ASN A 97 -2.19 -19.62 -27.09
C ASN A 97 -3.27 -20.19 -28.04
N ASN A 98 -4.12 -21.10 -27.54
CA ASN A 98 -5.05 -21.84 -28.40
C ASN A 98 -6.46 -21.22 -28.37
N GLU A 99 -6.86 -20.53 -27.32
CA GLU A 99 -8.21 -19.97 -27.19
C GLU A 99 -8.21 -18.43 -27.13
N LEU A 100 -7.43 -17.82 -26.25
CA LEU A 100 -7.51 -16.36 -26.00
C LEU A 100 -6.87 -15.55 -27.13
N ILE A 101 -5.67 -15.91 -27.58
CA ILE A 101 -4.98 -15.16 -28.65
C ILE A 101 -5.80 -15.19 -29.95
N PRO A 102 -6.29 -16.35 -30.43
CA PRO A 102 -7.12 -16.38 -31.65
C PRO A 102 -8.42 -15.58 -31.55
N LEU A 103 -9.06 -15.58 -30.34
CA LEU A 103 -10.24 -14.78 -30.08
C LEU A 103 -9.96 -13.26 -30.16
N ILE A 104 -8.82 -12.83 -29.62
CA ILE A 104 -8.41 -11.41 -29.64
C ILE A 104 -8.00 -11.01 -31.06
N GLU A 105 -7.23 -11.84 -31.77
CA GLU A 105 -6.84 -11.59 -33.15
C GLU A 105 -8.06 -11.50 -34.10
N ALA A 106 -9.04 -12.39 -33.91
CA ALA A 106 -10.26 -12.41 -34.72
C ALA A 106 -11.17 -11.20 -34.48
N ASN A 107 -11.26 -10.71 -33.23
CA ASN A 107 -12.18 -9.62 -32.87
C ASN A 107 -11.54 -8.23 -32.93
N LEU A 108 -10.24 -8.09 -32.68
CA LEU A 108 -9.55 -6.80 -32.57
C LEU A 108 -8.54 -6.57 -33.72
N GLY A 109 -8.24 -7.58 -34.54
CA GLY A 109 -7.30 -7.46 -35.65
C GLY A 109 -5.84 -7.21 -35.22
N LEU A 110 -5.52 -7.48 -33.96
CA LEU A 110 -4.19 -7.28 -33.38
C LEU A 110 -3.39 -8.58 -33.46
N SER A 111 -2.22 -8.58 -34.10
CA SER A 111 -1.31 -9.71 -34.02
C SER A 111 -0.56 -9.68 -32.67
N ILE A 112 -0.82 -10.65 -31.82
CA ILE A 112 -0.18 -10.78 -30.49
C ILE A 112 0.93 -11.82 -30.58
N ALA A 113 2.14 -11.46 -30.13
CA ALA A 113 3.24 -12.40 -30.02
C ALA A 113 2.86 -13.51 -29.02
N LYS A 114 2.88 -14.77 -29.51
CA LYS A 114 2.57 -15.93 -28.64
C LYS A 114 3.63 -16.08 -27.57
N PRO A 115 3.25 -16.17 -26.29
CA PRO A 115 4.21 -16.43 -25.23
C PRO A 115 4.90 -17.77 -25.43
N ASP A 116 6.23 -17.76 -25.41
CA ASP A 116 7.04 -18.97 -25.59
C ASP A 116 7.05 -19.78 -24.30
N LEU A 117 6.41 -20.95 -24.34
CA LEU A 117 6.39 -21.94 -23.26
C LEU A 117 7.79 -22.28 -22.77
N ALA A 118 8.77 -22.42 -23.69
CA ALA A 118 10.12 -22.79 -23.32
C ALA A 118 10.82 -21.69 -22.51
N GLN A 119 10.61 -20.43 -22.84
CA GLN A 119 11.18 -19.31 -22.08
C GLN A 119 10.52 -19.19 -20.71
N ILE A 120 9.19 -19.28 -20.62
CA ILE A 120 8.47 -19.14 -19.34
C ILE A 120 8.77 -20.33 -18.44
N THR A 121 8.74 -21.56 -18.96
CA THR A 121 9.07 -22.75 -18.15
C THR A 121 10.54 -22.78 -17.75
N ALA A 122 11.47 -22.30 -18.58
CA ALA A 122 12.88 -22.20 -18.24
C ALA A 122 13.12 -21.18 -17.10
N VAL A 123 12.51 -20.00 -17.20
CA VAL A 123 12.58 -18.98 -16.13
C VAL A 123 11.96 -19.50 -14.83
N LEU A 124 10.81 -20.16 -14.92
CA LEU A 124 10.15 -20.76 -13.77
C LEU A 124 10.95 -21.94 -13.19
N ALA A 125 11.44 -22.85 -14.01
CA ALA A 125 12.24 -23.99 -13.57
C ALA A 125 13.55 -23.53 -12.92
N GLN A 126 14.20 -22.52 -13.50
CA GLN A 126 15.41 -21.93 -12.93
C GLN A 126 15.18 -21.31 -11.55
N HIS A 127 14.06 -20.63 -11.35
CA HIS A 127 13.69 -20.04 -10.05
C HIS A 127 13.07 -21.08 -9.10
N TRP A 128 12.43 -22.13 -9.64
CA TRP A 128 11.68 -23.11 -8.85
C TRP A 128 12.53 -24.27 -8.32
N GLN A 129 13.53 -24.73 -9.08
CA GLN A 129 14.49 -25.71 -8.59
C GLN A 129 15.34 -25.15 -7.44
N SER A 130 15.50 -23.82 -7.39
CA SER A 130 16.12 -23.14 -6.26
C SER A 130 15.18 -22.96 -5.05
N THR A 131 13.87 -23.15 -5.23
CA THR A 131 12.84 -22.89 -4.20
C THR A 131 12.50 -24.13 -3.37
N GLY A 132 13.17 -25.27 -3.56
CA GLY A 132 13.01 -26.50 -2.75
C GLY A 132 13.24 -26.31 -1.25
N SER A 133 13.85 -25.21 -0.85
CA SER A 133 13.74 -24.58 0.45
C SER A 133 13.86 -23.07 0.27
N ILE A 134 13.01 -22.29 0.96
CA ILE A 134 13.16 -20.83 1.05
C ILE A 134 14.59 -20.46 1.48
N ALA A 135 15.21 -21.30 2.32
CA ALA A 135 16.60 -21.20 2.71
C ALA A 135 17.58 -21.34 1.52
N THR A 136 17.36 -22.29 0.58
CA THR A 136 18.25 -22.44 -0.60
C THR A 136 18.01 -21.34 -1.64
N ALA A 137 16.79 -20.84 -1.80
CA ALA A 137 16.52 -19.67 -2.63
C ALA A 137 17.17 -18.40 -2.08
N LEU A 138 17.15 -18.21 -0.79
CA LEU A 138 17.89 -17.14 -0.11
C LEU A 138 19.41 -17.30 -0.31
N ILE A 139 19.95 -18.51 -0.15
CA ILE A 139 21.37 -18.81 -0.30
C ILE A 139 21.83 -18.70 -1.77
N SER A 140 21.04 -19.15 -2.76
CA SER A 140 21.40 -19.06 -4.18
C SER A 140 21.32 -17.63 -4.73
N SER A 141 20.36 -16.85 -4.25
CA SER A 141 20.34 -15.39 -4.48
C SER A 141 21.61 -14.72 -3.91
N ILE A 142 22.15 -15.24 -2.80
CA ILE A 142 23.38 -14.78 -2.14
C ILE A 142 24.61 -14.93 -3.06
N THR A 143 24.68 -15.95 -3.88
CA THR A 143 25.85 -16.21 -4.70
C THR A 143 25.88 -15.44 -6.03
N GLN A 144 24.74 -14.98 -6.55
CA GLN A 144 24.67 -14.34 -7.87
C GLN A 144 24.66 -12.80 -7.86
N SER A 145 24.35 -12.15 -6.73
CA SER A 145 24.26 -10.69 -6.66
C SER A 145 24.52 -10.17 -5.24
N GLY A 146 25.78 -10.24 -4.78
CA GLY A 146 26.17 -9.80 -3.42
C GLY A 146 25.67 -8.40 -3.02
N LEU A 147 25.51 -7.47 -3.98
CA LEU A 147 24.99 -6.11 -3.73
C LEU A 147 23.46 -6.11 -3.49
N ALA A 148 22.70 -6.92 -4.21
CA ALA A 148 21.24 -6.98 -4.01
C ALA A 148 20.88 -7.58 -2.65
N ILE A 149 21.69 -8.51 -2.16
CA ILE A 149 21.53 -9.14 -0.84
C ILE A 149 21.94 -8.22 0.27
N ALA A 150 23.08 -7.54 0.11
CA ALA A 150 23.49 -6.55 1.09
C ALA A 150 22.38 -5.49 1.27
N ALA A 151 21.75 -5.06 0.17
CA ALA A 151 20.60 -4.16 0.20
C ALA A 151 19.36 -4.80 0.85
N TRP A 152 19.06 -6.06 0.55
CA TRP A 152 17.93 -6.78 1.15
C TRP A 152 18.12 -7.02 2.65
N LEU A 153 19.30 -7.48 3.07
CA LEU A 153 19.66 -7.63 4.49
C LEU A 153 19.68 -6.29 5.21
N ALA A 154 20.22 -5.26 4.57
CA ALA A 154 20.19 -3.92 5.13
C ALA A 154 18.74 -3.46 5.38
N ASN A 155 17.83 -3.64 4.41
CA ASN A 155 16.42 -3.28 4.58
C ASN A 155 15.73 -4.16 5.64
N LEU A 156 16.03 -5.46 5.69
CA LEU A 156 15.46 -6.39 6.67
C LEU A 156 15.84 -6.01 8.12
N VAL A 157 17.05 -5.49 8.31
CA VAL A 157 17.52 -5.02 9.64
C VAL A 157 17.11 -3.57 9.86
N LEU A 158 17.20 -2.72 8.84
CA LEU A 158 16.98 -1.29 8.96
C LEU A 158 15.51 -0.95 9.26
N ILE A 159 14.55 -1.61 8.59
CA ILE A 159 13.12 -1.37 8.83
C ILE A 159 12.75 -1.61 10.31
N PRO A 160 13.05 -2.79 10.92
CA PRO A 160 12.78 -3.01 12.34
C PRO A 160 13.50 -2.01 13.26
N VAL A 161 14.77 -1.70 12.97
CA VAL A 161 15.56 -0.76 13.78
C VAL A 161 14.95 0.64 13.72
N VAL A 162 14.64 1.13 12.53
CA VAL A 162 13.98 2.45 12.34
C VAL A 162 12.62 2.47 13.01
N THR A 163 11.81 1.40 12.85
CA THR A 163 10.51 1.26 13.52
C THR A 163 10.65 1.38 15.03
N PHE A 164 11.60 0.66 15.61
CA PHE A 164 11.82 0.68 17.06
C PHE A 164 12.20 2.07 17.57
N TYR A 165 13.16 2.73 16.94
CA TYR A 165 13.60 4.06 17.37
C TYR A 165 12.54 5.12 17.16
N LEU A 166 11.86 5.13 16.01
CA LEU A 166 10.78 6.07 15.75
C LEU A 166 9.60 5.85 16.71
N LEU A 167 9.22 4.60 16.98
CA LEU A 167 8.15 4.30 17.92
C LEU A 167 8.51 4.71 19.36
N ARG A 168 9.77 4.53 19.78
CA ARG A 168 10.24 4.92 21.10
C ARG A 168 10.28 6.44 21.29
N ASP A 169 10.83 7.14 20.30
CA ASP A 169 11.17 8.55 20.42
C ASP A 169 10.17 9.48 19.73
N TRP A 170 9.00 8.95 19.27
CA TRP A 170 8.01 9.67 18.49
C TRP A 170 7.56 10.97 19.14
N ASP A 171 7.09 10.92 20.38
CA ASP A 171 6.58 12.07 21.09
C ASP A 171 7.68 13.13 21.32
N THR A 172 8.88 12.69 21.67
CA THR A 172 10.04 13.56 21.84
C THR A 172 10.41 14.25 20.54
N MET A 173 10.37 13.51 19.42
CA MET A 173 10.66 14.05 18.10
C MET A 173 9.62 15.10 17.69
N VAL A 174 8.34 14.82 17.89
CA VAL A 174 7.24 15.77 17.60
C VAL A 174 7.34 17.02 18.47
N ALA A 175 7.64 16.86 19.77
CA ALA A 175 7.84 17.99 20.70
C ALA A 175 9.03 18.87 20.26
N ASN A 176 10.17 18.27 19.93
CA ASN A 176 11.35 18.99 19.45
C ASN A 176 11.06 19.76 18.13
N ILE A 177 10.29 19.17 17.22
CA ILE A 177 9.87 19.87 16.00
C ILE A 177 8.95 21.04 16.33
N ALA A 178 8.04 20.87 17.27
CA ALA A 178 7.15 21.96 17.70
C ALA A 178 7.91 23.12 18.35
N GLU A 179 8.98 22.86 19.09
CA GLU A 179 9.85 23.89 19.68
C GLU A 179 10.61 24.73 18.64
N LEU A 180 10.91 24.16 17.46
CA LEU A 180 11.56 24.89 16.37
C LEU A 180 10.62 25.86 15.65
N LEU A 181 9.30 25.76 15.87
CA LEU A 181 8.34 26.62 15.21
C LEU A 181 8.33 28.03 15.82
N PRO A 182 8.24 29.09 14.99
CA PRO A 182 8.00 30.44 15.48
C PRO A 182 6.72 30.50 16.32
N ARG A 183 6.76 31.14 17.47
CA ARG A 183 5.65 31.18 18.46
C ARG A 183 4.32 31.67 17.89
N ASN A 184 4.35 32.53 16.90
CA ASN A 184 3.17 33.03 16.18
C ASN A 184 2.55 32.01 15.22
N LEU A 185 3.33 31.02 14.75
CA LEU A 185 2.88 29.99 13.82
C LEU A 185 2.54 28.66 14.53
N GLU A 186 3.17 28.40 15.68
CA GLU A 186 3.02 27.17 16.46
C GLU A 186 1.55 26.75 16.65
N PRO A 187 0.61 27.63 17.08
CA PRO A 187 -0.77 27.22 17.32
C PRO A 187 -1.48 26.77 16.02
N LYS A 188 -1.22 27.46 14.91
CA LYS A 188 -1.81 27.13 13.61
C LYS A 188 -1.26 25.80 13.05
N VAL A 189 0.06 25.65 13.07
CA VAL A 189 0.73 24.44 12.60
C VAL A 189 0.34 23.23 13.46
N SER A 190 0.22 23.40 14.77
CA SER A 190 -0.23 22.34 15.68
C SER A 190 -1.66 21.87 15.38
N ILE A 191 -2.59 22.77 15.05
CA ILE A 191 -3.95 22.41 14.62
C ILE A 191 -3.89 21.60 13.31
N TRP A 192 -3.13 22.06 12.32
CA TRP A 192 -3.00 21.38 11.04
C TRP A 192 -2.35 20.00 11.21
N ALA A 193 -1.31 19.90 12.03
CA ALA A 193 -0.64 18.64 12.31
C ALA A 193 -1.59 17.62 12.97
N LYS A 194 -2.40 18.05 13.96
CA LYS A 194 -3.40 17.20 14.61
C LYS A 194 -4.48 16.72 13.63
N GLU A 195 -4.92 17.59 12.71
CA GLU A 195 -5.90 17.20 11.71
C GLU A 195 -5.30 16.21 10.69
N CYS A 196 -4.06 16.44 10.25
CA CYS A 196 -3.34 15.50 9.41
C CYS A 196 -3.15 14.14 10.11
N ASP A 197 -2.75 14.15 11.40
CA ASP A 197 -2.60 12.93 12.20
C ASP A 197 -3.92 12.18 12.34
N PHE A 198 -5.01 12.86 12.61
CA PHE A 198 -6.34 12.27 12.72
C PHE A 198 -6.77 11.58 11.41
N VAL A 199 -6.63 12.28 10.27
CA VAL A 199 -7.01 11.75 8.95
C VAL A 199 -6.11 10.58 8.55
N LEU A 200 -4.80 10.72 8.76
CA LEU A 200 -3.82 9.67 8.46
C LEU A 200 -4.06 8.42 9.31
N GLY A 201 -4.27 8.60 10.62
CA GLY A 201 -4.52 7.50 11.56
C GLY A 201 -5.81 6.74 11.25
N ALA A 202 -6.89 7.47 10.97
CA ALA A 202 -8.16 6.86 10.57
C ALA A 202 -8.01 6.05 9.28
N PHE A 203 -7.34 6.63 8.27
CA PHE A 203 -7.09 5.95 6.99
C PHE A 203 -6.25 4.69 7.17
N MET A 204 -5.09 4.79 7.81
CA MET A 204 -4.16 3.65 7.96
C MET A 204 -4.80 2.49 8.72
N LYS A 205 -5.47 2.77 9.85
CA LYS A 205 -6.17 1.74 10.63
C LYS A 205 -7.34 1.15 9.87
N GLY A 206 -8.15 2.00 9.22
CA GLY A 206 -9.29 1.57 8.42
C GLY A 206 -8.85 0.67 7.28
N GLN A 207 -7.83 1.07 6.53
CA GLN A 207 -7.34 0.34 5.36
C GLN A 207 -6.75 -1.03 5.72
N LEU A 208 -6.01 -1.14 6.83
CA LEU A 208 -5.53 -2.44 7.32
C LEU A 208 -6.67 -3.40 7.64
N VAL A 209 -7.71 -2.91 8.31
CA VAL A 209 -8.90 -3.73 8.62
C VAL A 209 -9.63 -4.14 7.34
N VAL A 210 -9.79 -3.22 6.39
CA VAL A 210 -10.40 -3.51 5.07
C VAL A 210 -9.64 -4.62 4.36
N MET A 211 -8.30 -4.50 4.26
CA MET A 211 -7.44 -5.51 3.62
C MET A 211 -7.60 -6.90 4.25
N LEU A 212 -7.57 -6.97 5.58
CA LEU A 212 -7.73 -8.24 6.31
C LEU A 212 -9.12 -8.85 6.10
N VAL A 213 -10.16 -8.05 6.25
CA VAL A 213 -11.56 -8.51 6.12
C VAL A 213 -11.83 -8.96 4.69
N LEU A 214 -11.43 -8.18 3.68
CA LEU A 214 -11.60 -8.57 2.28
C LEU A 214 -10.77 -9.81 1.93
N GLY A 215 -9.53 -9.89 2.40
CA GLY A 215 -8.69 -11.07 2.20
C GLY A 215 -9.33 -12.36 2.74
N VAL A 216 -9.92 -12.28 3.94
CA VAL A 216 -10.66 -13.40 4.55
C VAL A 216 -11.93 -13.72 3.78
N ILE A 217 -12.71 -12.71 3.39
CA ILE A 217 -13.95 -12.91 2.61
C ILE A 217 -13.65 -13.58 1.27
N TYR A 218 -12.64 -13.10 0.55
CA TYR A 218 -12.25 -13.67 -0.74
C TYR A 218 -11.69 -15.08 -0.57
N ALA A 219 -10.84 -15.33 0.43
CA ALA A 219 -10.30 -16.66 0.70
C ALA A 219 -11.41 -17.67 1.05
N ILE A 220 -12.34 -17.31 1.93
CA ILE A 220 -13.46 -18.17 2.31
C ILE A 220 -14.41 -18.38 1.12
N GLY A 221 -14.78 -17.30 0.42
CA GLY A 221 -15.69 -17.39 -0.72
C GLY A 221 -15.15 -18.29 -1.84
N LEU A 222 -13.86 -18.15 -2.19
CA LEU A 222 -13.20 -19.01 -3.17
C LEU A 222 -13.03 -20.46 -2.67
N ALA A 223 -12.77 -20.66 -1.37
CA ALA A 223 -12.70 -21.99 -0.78
C ALA A 223 -14.06 -22.71 -0.80
N LEU A 224 -15.16 -21.99 -0.57
CA LEU A 224 -16.52 -22.54 -0.68
C LEU A 224 -16.88 -22.95 -2.11
N LEU A 225 -16.30 -22.28 -3.11
CA LEU A 225 -16.41 -22.70 -4.52
C LEU A 225 -15.50 -23.89 -4.85
N GLY A 226 -14.65 -24.34 -3.93
CA GLY A 226 -13.72 -25.44 -4.14
C GLY A 226 -12.46 -25.05 -4.93
N VAL A 227 -12.11 -23.76 -5.03
CA VAL A 227 -10.89 -23.30 -5.71
C VAL A 227 -9.66 -23.67 -4.89
N ASP A 228 -8.75 -24.48 -5.45
CA ASP A 228 -7.53 -24.96 -4.76
C ASP A 228 -6.63 -23.83 -4.26
N LEU A 229 -6.60 -22.70 -4.99
CA LEU A 229 -5.76 -21.53 -4.70
C LEU A 229 -6.48 -20.46 -3.84
N ALA A 230 -7.58 -20.81 -3.19
CA ALA A 230 -8.45 -19.86 -2.51
C ALA A 230 -7.72 -18.96 -1.49
N LEU A 231 -6.85 -19.53 -0.66
CA LEU A 231 -6.10 -18.78 0.35
C LEU A 231 -5.10 -17.80 -0.30
N LEU A 232 -4.34 -18.30 -1.28
CA LEU A 232 -3.35 -17.48 -1.98
C LEU A 232 -4.01 -16.31 -2.71
N LEU A 233 -5.07 -16.60 -3.47
CA LEU A 233 -5.80 -15.60 -4.24
C LEU A 233 -6.52 -14.60 -3.33
N GLY A 234 -7.13 -15.06 -2.25
CA GLY A 234 -7.75 -14.22 -1.25
C GLY A 234 -6.76 -13.28 -0.56
N LEU A 235 -5.57 -13.79 -0.18
CA LEU A 235 -4.50 -12.98 0.40
C LEU A 235 -3.99 -11.93 -0.59
N ILE A 236 -3.73 -12.34 -1.84
CA ILE A 236 -3.24 -11.41 -2.89
C ILE A 236 -4.28 -10.31 -3.13
N ALA A 237 -5.57 -10.67 -3.30
CA ALA A 237 -6.64 -9.72 -3.51
C ALA A 237 -6.83 -8.79 -2.30
N GLY A 238 -6.81 -9.34 -1.08
CA GLY A 238 -6.90 -8.56 0.16
C GLY A 238 -5.73 -7.59 0.33
N LEU A 239 -4.49 -8.03 0.11
CA LEU A 239 -3.32 -7.16 0.16
C LEU A 239 -3.34 -6.09 -0.94
N ALA A 240 -3.74 -6.45 -2.16
CA ALA A 240 -3.86 -5.52 -3.27
C ALA A 240 -4.96 -4.46 -3.04
N SER A 241 -5.94 -4.74 -2.15
CA SER A 241 -6.99 -3.79 -1.76
C SER A 241 -6.47 -2.57 -0.98
N ILE A 242 -5.16 -2.52 -0.64
CA ILE A 242 -4.53 -1.29 -0.14
C ILE A 242 -4.68 -0.15 -1.15
N VAL A 243 -4.74 -0.48 -2.42
CA VAL A 243 -5.07 0.43 -3.51
C VAL A 243 -6.53 0.19 -3.93
N PRO A 244 -7.39 1.20 -3.85
CA PRO A 244 -8.81 1.06 -4.22
C PRO A 244 -9.00 0.42 -5.60
N TYR A 245 -9.92 -0.50 -5.69
CA TYR A 245 -10.26 -1.29 -6.89
C TYR A 245 -9.20 -2.27 -7.38
N LEU A 246 -7.92 -2.11 -7.03
CA LEU A 246 -6.84 -2.97 -7.51
C LEU A 246 -6.99 -4.41 -7.00
N GLY A 247 -7.42 -4.55 -5.74
CA GLY A 247 -7.69 -5.86 -5.12
C GLY A 247 -8.73 -6.66 -5.88
N VAL A 248 -9.84 -6.02 -6.27
CA VAL A 248 -10.90 -6.65 -7.05
C VAL A 248 -10.42 -7.00 -8.46
N ILE A 249 -9.74 -6.10 -9.14
CA ILE A 249 -9.24 -6.33 -10.50
C ILE A 249 -8.28 -7.52 -10.51
N ILE A 250 -7.24 -7.49 -9.68
CA ILE A 250 -6.25 -8.57 -9.58
C ILE A 250 -6.94 -9.86 -9.12
N GLY A 251 -7.82 -9.75 -8.11
CA GLY A 251 -8.52 -10.89 -7.53
C GLY A 251 -9.43 -11.58 -8.54
N ILE A 252 -10.31 -10.86 -9.21
CA ILE A 252 -11.23 -11.43 -10.23
C ILE A 252 -10.42 -12.07 -11.36
N LEU A 253 -9.43 -11.36 -11.92
CA LEU A 253 -8.67 -11.87 -13.06
C LEU A 253 -7.91 -13.15 -12.69
N SER A 254 -7.16 -13.12 -11.59
CA SER A 254 -6.36 -14.29 -11.18
C SER A 254 -7.23 -15.46 -10.72
N SER A 255 -8.33 -15.19 -9.98
CA SER A 255 -9.25 -16.25 -9.53
C SER A 255 -10.05 -16.85 -10.68
N SER A 256 -10.45 -16.03 -11.67
CA SER A 256 -11.15 -16.53 -12.86
C SER A 256 -10.26 -17.48 -13.68
N VAL A 257 -9.01 -17.09 -13.90
CA VAL A 257 -8.04 -17.95 -14.60
C VAL A 257 -7.82 -19.27 -13.81
N ALA A 258 -7.58 -19.16 -12.50
CA ALA A 258 -7.33 -20.33 -11.66
C ALA A 258 -8.53 -21.28 -11.63
N ALA A 259 -9.74 -20.75 -11.43
CA ALA A 259 -10.97 -21.53 -11.38
C ALA A 259 -11.29 -22.18 -12.74
N TYR A 260 -11.17 -21.43 -13.84
CA TYR A 260 -11.41 -21.97 -15.17
C TYR A 260 -10.44 -23.10 -15.51
N VAL A 261 -9.16 -22.95 -15.24
CA VAL A 261 -8.14 -23.99 -15.46
C VAL A 261 -8.38 -25.22 -14.61
N GLN A 262 -8.90 -25.03 -13.38
CA GLN A 262 -9.17 -26.14 -12.47
C GLN A 262 -10.42 -26.94 -12.85
N PHE A 263 -11.51 -26.27 -13.16
CA PHE A 263 -12.83 -26.91 -13.36
C PHE A 263 -13.16 -27.18 -14.83
N GLN A 264 -12.51 -26.48 -15.76
CA GLN A 264 -12.79 -26.53 -17.22
C GLN A 264 -14.27 -26.24 -17.54
N ASP A 265 -14.95 -25.47 -16.67
CA ASP A 265 -16.35 -25.10 -16.77
C ASP A 265 -16.51 -23.59 -16.62
N PRO A 266 -17.01 -22.88 -17.64
CA PRO A 266 -17.19 -21.44 -17.58
C PRO A 266 -18.24 -21.01 -16.54
N THR A 267 -19.13 -21.89 -16.08
CA THR A 267 -20.14 -21.55 -15.07
C THR A 267 -19.53 -21.19 -13.73
N ILE A 268 -18.34 -21.70 -13.41
CA ILE A 268 -17.61 -21.36 -12.16
C ILE A 268 -17.26 -19.86 -12.10
N LEU A 269 -17.09 -19.21 -13.25
CA LEU A 269 -16.78 -17.77 -13.32
C LEU A 269 -17.91 -16.92 -12.72
N LEU A 270 -19.15 -17.37 -12.80
CA LEU A 270 -20.28 -16.70 -12.14
C LEU A 270 -20.15 -16.76 -10.62
N GLY A 271 -19.68 -17.90 -10.08
CA GLY A 271 -19.38 -18.06 -8.67
C GLY A 271 -18.26 -17.12 -8.23
N VAL A 272 -17.16 -17.06 -8.98
CA VAL A 272 -16.04 -16.13 -8.72
C VAL A 272 -16.53 -14.69 -8.73
N ALA A 273 -17.28 -14.30 -9.77
CA ALA A 273 -17.85 -12.95 -9.85
C ALA A 273 -18.77 -12.64 -8.66
N ALA A 274 -19.58 -13.58 -8.20
CA ALA A 274 -20.44 -13.42 -7.03
C ALA A 274 -19.63 -13.18 -5.75
N VAL A 275 -18.55 -13.93 -5.52
CA VAL A 275 -17.66 -13.74 -4.36
C VAL A 275 -17.06 -12.33 -4.34
N PHE A 276 -16.52 -11.88 -5.46
CA PHE A 276 -15.94 -10.54 -5.54
C PHE A 276 -17.00 -9.43 -5.49
N MET A 277 -18.20 -9.67 -6.03
CA MET A 277 -19.33 -8.73 -5.91
C MET A 277 -19.76 -8.56 -4.45
N VAL A 278 -19.88 -9.66 -3.69
CA VAL A 278 -20.19 -9.60 -2.26
C VAL A 278 -19.10 -8.82 -1.50
N GLY A 279 -17.83 -9.09 -1.76
CA GLY A 279 -16.73 -8.34 -1.17
C GLY A 279 -16.80 -6.84 -1.50
N GLN A 280 -17.08 -6.49 -2.76
CA GLN A 280 -17.18 -5.11 -3.22
C GLN A 280 -18.38 -4.37 -2.61
N LEU A 281 -19.52 -5.03 -2.48
CA LEU A 281 -20.69 -4.47 -1.79
C LEU A 281 -20.40 -4.22 -0.31
N LEU A 282 -19.75 -5.17 0.37
CA LEU A 282 -19.34 -5.01 1.77
C LEU A 282 -18.31 -3.91 1.93
N GLU A 283 -17.32 -3.82 1.04
CA GLU A 283 -16.34 -2.74 1.04
C GLU A 283 -17.02 -1.38 0.89
N GLY A 284 -17.83 -1.18 -0.14
CA GLY A 284 -18.43 0.10 -0.46
C GLY A 284 -19.53 0.56 0.52
N MET A 285 -20.37 -0.38 0.99
CA MET A 285 -21.52 -0.05 1.83
C MET A 285 -21.25 -0.12 3.34
N VAL A 286 -20.25 -0.91 3.77
CA VAL A 286 -20.04 -1.18 5.20
C VAL A 286 -18.63 -0.82 5.65
N LEU A 287 -17.61 -1.39 4.98
CA LEU A 287 -16.23 -1.26 5.46
C LEU A 287 -15.71 0.17 5.27
N THR A 288 -15.79 0.69 4.06
CA THR A 288 -15.30 2.04 3.76
C THR A 288 -16.02 3.12 4.59
N PRO A 289 -17.37 3.18 4.64
CA PRO A 289 -18.05 4.20 5.46
C PRO A 289 -17.76 4.09 6.96
N LYS A 290 -17.65 2.86 7.50
CA LYS A 290 -17.43 2.66 8.93
C LYS A 290 -15.98 2.81 9.37
N LEU A 291 -15.03 2.40 8.54
CA LEU A 291 -13.62 2.28 8.92
C LEU A 291 -12.78 3.46 8.40
N VAL A 292 -13.05 3.91 7.21
CA VAL A 292 -12.33 5.01 6.56
C VAL A 292 -13.13 6.31 6.66
N GLY A 293 -14.46 6.21 6.51
CA GLY A 293 -15.41 7.33 6.61
C GLY A 293 -15.24 8.37 5.50
N ASP A 294 -16.02 9.46 5.61
CA ASP A 294 -15.92 10.61 4.70
C ASP A 294 -14.70 11.51 4.98
N GLN A 295 -13.83 11.09 5.88
CA GLN A 295 -12.76 11.92 6.43
C GLN A 295 -11.67 12.26 5.40
N ILE A 296 -11.45 11.39 4.42
CA ILE A 296 -10.47 11.66 3.35
C ILE A 296 -11.04 12.70 2.38
N GLY A 297 -12.34 12.63 2.05
CA GLY A 297 -13.07 13.57 1.19
C GLY A 297 -12.38 13.88 -0.15
N LEU A 298 -11.61 12.95 -0.69
CA LEU A 298 -10.95 13.08 -1.97
C LEU A 298 -11.90 12.68 -3.10
N HIS A 299 -11.94 13.47 -4.16
CA HIS A 299 -12.65 13.10 -5.36
C HIS A 299 -11.99 11.87 -6.01
N PRO A 300 -12.75 10.90 -6.60
CA PRO A 300 -12.16 9.69 -7.21
C PRO A 300 -11.06 9.97 -8.22
N VAL A 301 -11.18 11.03 -9.00
CA VAL A 301 -10.13 11.46 -9.96
C VAL A 301 -8.83 11.83 -9.24
N ALA A 302 -8.92 12.50 -8.07
CA ALA A 302 -7.74 12.84 -7.27
C ALA A 302 -7.05 11.60 -6.71
N VAL A 303 -7.82 10.58 -6.35
CA VAL A 303 -7.30 9.26 -5.93
C VAL A 303 -6.50 8.61 -7.05
N ILE A 304 -7.08 8.51 -8.26
CA ILE A 304 -6.39 7.94 -9.43
C ILE A 304 -5.11 8.72 -9.74
N PHE A 305 -5.21 10.06 -9.76
CA PHE A 305 -4.06 10.92 -10.00
C PHE A 305 -2.96 10.71 -8.96
N ALA A 306 -3.30 10.65 -7.67
CA ALA A 306 -2.34 10.43 -6.59
C ALA A 306 -1.62 9.08 -6.74
N ILE A 307 -2.36 8.01 -7.07
CA ILE A 307 -1.78 6.67 -7.28
C ILE A 307 -0.83 6.67 -8.47
N MET A 308 -1.23 7.28 -9.60
CA MET A 308 -0.36 7.36 -10.79
C MET A 308 0.88 8.21 -10.54
N ALA A 309 0.72 9.39 -9.92
CA ALA A 309 1.82 10.27 -9.59
C ALA A 309 2.78 9.64 -8.57
N GLY A 310 2.24 9.04 -7.51
CA GLY A 310 3.03 8.32 -6.51
C GLY A 310 3.81 7.17 -7.12
N GLY A 311 3.15 6.36 -7.95
CA GLY A 311 3.78 5.24 -8.65
C GLY A 311 4.92 5.68 -9.57
N GLN A 312 4.73 6.78 -10.31
CA GLN A 312 5.75 7.34 -11.21
C GLN A 312 6.95 7.90 -10.45
N LEU A 313 6.72 8.57 -9.31
CA LEU A 313 7.78 9.25 -8.56
C LEU A 313 8.58 8.30 -7.66
N PHE A 314 7.91 7.38 -6.97
CA PHE A 314 8.49 6.56 -5.90
C PHE A 314 8.19 5.06 -6.05
N GLY A 315 7.70 4.62 -7.22
CA GLY A 315 7.39 3.22 -7.50
C GLY A 315 6.33 2.65 -6.54
N PHE A 316 6.52 1.40 -6.11
CA PHE A 316 5.56 0.69 -5.26
C PHE A 316 5.26 1.43 -3.94
N ILE A 317 6.28 2.00 -3.29
CA ILE A 317 6.10 2.78 -2.06
C ILE A 317 5.30 4.06 -2.32
N GLY A 318 5.51 4.69 -3.48
CA GLY A 318 4.72 5.84 -3.89
C GLY A 318 3.24 5.51 -4.08
N VAL A 319 2.92 4.35 -4.64
CA VAL A 319 1.53 3.85 -4.73
C VAL A 319 0.94 3.62 -3.34
N LEU A 320 1.68 3.00 -2.45
CA LEU A 320 1.28 2.72 -1.06
C LEU A 320 0.96 4.00 -0.28
N LEU A 321 1.80 5.03 -0.45
CA LEU A 321 1.68 6.32 0.23
C LEU A 321 0.78 7.32 -0.49
N ALA A 322 0.33 7.02 -1.70
CA ALA A 322 -0.39 7.96 -2.54
C ALA A 322 -1.61 8.57 -1.83
N LEU A 323 -2.45 7.73 -1.22
CA LEU A 323 -3.66 8.17 -0.53
C LEU A 323 -3.37 8.88 0.80
N PRO A 324 -2.51 8.37 1.69
CA PRO A 324 -2.05 9.10 2.87
C PRO A 324 -1.53 10.51 2.55
N VAL A 325 -0.64 10.60 1.57
CA VAL A 325 -0.06 11.88 1.14
C VAL A 325 -1.12 12.80 0.54
N ALA A 326 -2.00 12.28 -0.31
CA ALA A 326 -3.09 13.07 -0.90
C ALA A 326 -4.06 13.59 0.17
N ALA A 327 -4.33 12.81 1.22
CA ALA A 327 -5.16 13.22 2.35
C ALA A 327 -4.51 14.37 3.13
N ILE A 328 -3.22 14.29 3.41
CA ILE A 328 -2.44 15.37 4.04
C ILE A 328 -2.47 16.63 3.17
N ILE A 329 -2.19 16.49 1.87
CA ILE A 329 -2.21 17.62 0.92
C ILE A 329 -3.60 18.28 0.92
N ARG A 330 -4.68 17.52 0.94
CA ARG A 330 -6.05 18.05 1.02
C ARG A 330 -6.28 18.87 2.28
N VAL A 331 -5.86 18.38 3.46
CA VAL A 331 -5.98 19.12 4.72
C VAL A 331 -5.23 20.44 4.63
N LEU A 332 -3.98 20.42 4.16
CA LEU A 332 -3.17 21.63 4.00
C LEU A 332 -3.79 22.60 3.00
N LEU A 333 -4.27 22.13 1.86
CA LEU A 333 -4.93 22.97 0.85
C LEU A 333 -6.24 23.59 1.39
N SER A 334 -7.01 22.88 2.21
CA SER A 334 -8.21 23.39 2.86
C SER A 334 -7.89 24.58 3.76
N HIS A 335 -6.87 24.47 4.58
CA HIS A 335 -6.42 25.56 5.45
C HIS A 335 -5.84 26.74 4.67
N LEU A 336 -5.06 26.47 3.63
CA LEU A 336 -4.53 27.53 2.74
C LEU A 336 -5.66 28.27 2.02
N HIS A 337 -6.66 27.53 1.53
CA HIS A 337 -7.81 28.12 0.85
C HIS A 337 -8.65 28.99 1.81
N SER A 338 -8.89 28.52 3.02
CA SER A 338 -9.58 29.30 4.05
C SER A 338 -8.81 30.56 4.44
N GLY A 339 -7.49 30.44 4.58
CA GLY A 339 -6.62 31.60 4.81
C GLY A 339 -6.58 32.60 3.65
N TYR A 340 -6.61 32.11 2.42
CA TYR A 340 -6.70 32.97 1.22
C TYR A 340 -8.01 33.73 1.19
N LYS A 341 -9.16 33.09 1.44
CA LYS A 341 -10.47 33.77 1.47
C LYS A 341 -10.57 34.85 2.56
N GLN A 342 -9.82 34.72 3.64
CA GLN A 342 -9.78 35.71 4.74
C GLN A 342 -8.71 36.80 4.49
N SER A 343 -7.93 36.71 3.41
CA SER A 343 -6.84 37.65 3.12
C SER A 343 -7.37 38.91 2.46
N SER A 344 -6.66 40.03 2.64
CA SER A 344 -6.89 41.29 1.92
C SER A 344 -6.79 41.15 0.40
N LEU A 345 -6.06 40.15 -0.09
CA LEU A 345 -5.93 39.85 -1.52
C LEU A 345 -7.27 39.39 -2.13
N TYR A 346 -8.08 38.66 -1.37
CA TYR A 346 -9.40 38.18 -1.85
C TYR A 346 -10.47 39.29 -1.79
N HIS A 347 -10.41 40.16 -0.78
CA HIS A 347 -11.43 41.22 -0.58
C HIS A 347 -11.10 42.52 -1.35
N HIS A 348 -9.87 42.71 -1.82
CA HIS A 348 -9.46 43.94 -2.49
C HIS A 348 -10.11 44.16 -3.87
N THR A 349 -10.80 43.19 -4.43
CA THR A 349 -11.49 43.32 -5.73
C THR A 349 -12.96 43.77 -5.64
N VAL A 350 -13.52 43.88 -4.42
CA VAL A 350 -14.95 44.19 -4.22
C VAL A 350 -15.17 45.71 -3.97
N ASP A 351 -14.18 46.45 -3.46
CA ASP A 351 -14.36 47.87 -3.07
C ASP A 351 -13.98 48.89 -4.17
N GLN A 352 -13.60 48.48 -5.38
CA GLN A 352 -13.18 49.41 -6.45
C GLN A 352 -14.25 49.68 -7.51
N ASP A 353 -15.46 49.05 -7.47
CA ASP A 353 -16.51 49.22 -8.47
C ASP A 353 -17.77 49.88 -7.94
N GLU A 354 -17.77 50.59 -6.80
CA GLU A 354 -18.86 51.50 -6.49
C GLU A 354 -18.61 52.85 -7.17
N PRO A 355 -19.38 53.22 -8.22
CA PRO A 355 -19.31 54.55 -8.80
C PRO A 355 -19.88 55.53 -7.76
N SER A 356 -19.01 56.47 -7.32
CA SER A 356 -19.45 57.66 -6.62
C SER A 356 -20.45 58.41 -7.45
N VAL A 357 -21.74 58.39 -7.02
CA VAL A 357 -22.81 59.22 -7.52
C VAL A 357 -22.78 60.58 -6.81
#